data_72b2ed15eeffc9788bab3090f0bfb68b
#
_entry.id   72b2ed15eeffc9788bab3090f0bfb68b
#
_cell.length_a   1.000
_cell.length_b   1.000
_cell.length_c   1.000
_cell.angle_alpha   90.00
_cell.angle_beta   90.00
_cell.angle_gamma   90.00
#
_symmetry.space_group_name_H-M   'P 1'
#
loop_
_entity.id
_entity.type
_entity.pdbx_description
1 polymer ?
#
loop_
_entity_poly.entity_id
_entity_poly.type
_entity_poly.pdbx_seq_one_letter_code
_entity_poly.pdbx_strand_id
1 'polypeptide(L)'
;MQKGILFLCVANSGRSQMAEGIARSMAPANVKVWSAGSRPTRVRPEAAAVLREIGIDISVHRSKSVAEVPASEIDTVITLCGEEECPVFLGNAQRLHWGLPDPAAAVGSEAERLAAFRKVRDELSRRIAEFFRE
;
A
#
# COMPACT_ATOMS: atom_id res chain seq x y z
N MET A 1 -14.74 14.03 -7.34
CA MET A 1 -14.90 13.04 -6.28
C MET A 1 -14.11 11.79 -6.62
N GLN A 2 -13.30 11.32 -5.68
CA GLN A 2 -12.48 10.12 -5.91
C GLN A 2 -13.33 8.88 -5.71
N LYS A 3 -13.26 7.96 -6.65
CA LYS A 3 -14.03 6.72 -6.61
C LYS A 3 -13.15 5.49 -6.44
N GLY A 4 -11.91 5.55 -6.90
CA GLY A 4 -11.00 4.43 -6.80
C GLY A 4 -9.55 4.85 -6.63
N ILE A 5 -8.88 4.25 -5.66
CA ILE A 5 -7.48 4.56 -5.32
C ILE A 5 -6.66 3.28 -5.48
N LEU A 6 -5.52 3.39 -6.16
CA LEU A 6 -4.59 2.29 -6.33
C LEU A 6 -3.25 2.65 -5.70
N PHE A 7 -2.79 1.81 -4.78
CA PHE A 7 -1.45 1.93 -4.22
C PHE A 7 -0.52 0.97 -4.96
N LEU A 8 0.61 1.48 -5.45
CA LEU A 8 1.57 0.69 -6.21
C LEU A 8 2.93 0.60 -5.51
N CYS A 9 3.50 -0.59 -5.52
CA CYS A 9 4.89 -0.81 -5.23
C CYS A 9 5.36 -1.98 -6.12
N VAL A 10 6.60 -2.45 -5.95
CA VAL A 10 7.11 -3.49 -6.86
C VAL A 10 6.50 -4.86 -6.58
N ALA A 11 6.62 -5.34 -5.35
CA ALA A 11 6.25 -6.71 -5.00
C ALA A 11 4.81 -6.86 -4.52
N ASN A 12 4.13 -5.77 -4.19
CA ASN A 12 2.79 -5.79 -3.57
C ASN A 12 2.78 -6.75 -2.36
N SER A 13 3.79 -6.60 -1.52
CA SER A 13 3.98 -7.49 -0.37
C SER A 13 3.96 -6.75 0.97
N GLY A 14 4.52 -5.56 1.03
CA GLY A 14 4.63 -4.79 2.26
C GLY A 14 3.93 -3.44 2.19
N ARG A 15 4.61 -2.43 1.63
CA ARG A 15 4.12 -1.05 1.63
C ARG A 15 2.71 -0.89 1.06
N SER A 16 2.47 -1.40 -0.13
CA SER A 16 1.17 -1.23 -0.77
C SER A 16 0.08 -2.07 -0.09
N GLN A 17 0.42 -3.22 0.47
CA GLN A 17 -0.55 -4.01 1.23
C GLN A 17 -0.96 -3.30 2.51
N MET A 18 0.00 -2.71 3.21
CA MET A 18 -0.32 -1.92 4.40
C MET A 18 -1.17 -0.70 4.05
N ALA A 19 -0.81 -0.01 2.96
CA ALA A 19 -1.56 1.15 2.51
C ALA A 19 -3.00 0.78 2.16
N GLU A 20 -3.20 -0.32 1.46
CA GLU A 20 -4.55 -0.78 1.13
C GLU A 20 -5.36 -1.06 2.39
N GLY A 21 -4.79 -1.77 3.37
CA GLY A 21 -5.48 -2.08 4.62
C GLY A 21 -5.85 -0.83 5.41
N ILE A 22 -4.91 0.10 5.55
CA ILE A 22 -5.13 1.34 6.28
C ILE A 22 -6.18 2.19 5.57
N ALA A 23 -6.05 2.34 4.24
CA ALA A 23 -6.98 3.17 3.48
C ALA A 23 -8.40 2.61 3.51
N ARG A 24 -8.56 1.30 3.43
CA ARG A 24 -9.89 0.69 3.53
C ARG A 24 -10.54 0.95 4.88
N SER A 25 -9.75 1.04 5.94
CA SER A 25 -10.28 1.32 7.27
C SER A 25 -10.73 2.76 7.44
N MET A 26 -10.26 3.67 6.59
CA MET A 26 -10.54 5.11 6.68
C MET A 26 -11.43 5.63 5.56
N ALA A 27 -11.51 4.90 4.44
CA ALA A 27 -12.17 5.40 3.23
C ALA A 27 -13.68 5.53 3.40
N PRO A 28 -14.30 6.56 2.81
CA PRO A 28 -15.76 6.62 2.73
C PRO A 28 -16.31 5.43 1.96
N ALA A 29 -17.58 5.11 2.17
CA ALA A 29 -18.22 3.92 1.60
C ALA A 29 -18.20 3.90 0.06
N ASN A 30 -18.16 5.07 -0.58
CA ASN A 30 -18.17 5.16 -2.05
C ASN A 30 -16.78 5.12 -2.67
N VAL A 31 -15.73 4.93 -1.88
CA VAL A 31 -14.36 4.88 -2.36
C VAL A 31 -13.85 3.45 -2.30
N LYS A 32 -13.39 2.94 -3.44
CA LYS A 32 -12.77 1.61 -3.52
C LYS A 32 -11.26 1.75 -3.47
N VAL A 33 -10.59 0.79 -2.85
CA VAL A 33 -9.16 0.81 -2.65
C VAL A 33 -8.55 -0.49 -3.15
N TRP A 34 -7.49 -0.37 -3.95
CA TRP A 34 -6.71 -1.50 -4.45
C TRP A 34 -5.24 -1.29 -4.17
N SER A 35 -4.49 -2.37 -4.22
CA SER A 35 -3.02 -2.32 -4.27
C SER A 35 -2.54 -3.34 -5.29
N ALA A 36 -1.38 -3.09 -5.88
CA ALA A 36 -0.81 -3.99 -6.87
C ALA A 36 0.68 -3.73 -7.02
N GLY A 37 1.35 -4.59 -7.77
CA GLY A 37 2.77 -4.45 -8.05
C GLY A 37 3.11 -4.93 -9.45
N SER A 38 4.30 -4.56 -9.92
CA SER A 38 4.80 -5.01 -11.21
C SER A 38 5.31 -6.45 -11.16
N ARG A 39 5.74 -6.91 -9.99
CA ARG A 39 6.25 -8.26 -9.76
C ARG A 39 5.66 -8.80 -8.46
N PRO A 40 4.37 -9.19 -8.47
CA PRO A 40 3.73 -9.64 -7.24
C PRO A 40 4.38 -10.89 -6.68
N THR A 41 4.47 -10.97 -5.37
CA THR A 41 5.02 -12.12 -4.66
C THR A 41 3.98 -12.67 -3.69
N ARG A 42 4.00 -12.19 -2.45
CA ARG A 42 3.03 -12.58 -1.43
C ARG A 42 2.96 -11.50 -0.37
N VAL A 43 1.88 -11.48 0.39
CA VAL A 43 1.75 -10.55 1.50
C VAL A 43 2.75 -10.94 2.59
N ARG A 44 3.54 -9.97 3.05
CA ARG A 44 4.54 -10.21 4.08
C ARG A 44 3.89 -10.44 5.44
N PRO A 45 4.31 -11.47 6.18
CA PRO A 45 3.79 -11.68 7.54
C PRO A 45 4.00 -10.49 8.45
N GLU A 46 5.12 -9.79 8.31
CA GLU A 46 5.41 -8.60 9.11
C GLU A 46 4.40 -7.50 8.87
N ALA A 47 3.98 -7.31 7.60
CA ALA A 47 2.97 -6.31 7.26
C ALA A 47 1.63 -6.65 7.95
N ALA A 48 1.23 -7.92 7.87
CA ALA A 48 0.00 -8.37 8.52
C ALA A 48 0.08 -8.20 10.04
N ALA A 49 1.23 -8.52 10.62
CA ALA A 49 1.42 -8.44 12.07
C ALA A 49 1.30 -7.00 12.59
N VAL A 50 1.98 -6.04 11.91
CA VAL A 50 1.96 -4.66 12.40
C VAL A 50 0.62 -3.96 12.15
N LEU A 51 -0.14 -4.39 11.14
CA LEU A 51 -1.49 -3.87 10.95
C LEU A 51 -2.45 -4.42 12.00
N ARG A 52 -2.26 -5.68 12.39
CA ARG A 52 -3.06 -6.28 13.47
C ARG A 52 -2.88 -5.52 14.79
N GLU A 53 -1.69 -4.96 15.01
CA GLU A 53 -1.43 -4.15 16.21
C GLU A 53 -2.34 -2.94 16.30
N ILE A 54 -2.83 -2.43 15.19
CA ILE A 54 -3.73 -1.28 15.14
C ILE A 54 -5.15 -1.65 14.72
N GLY A 55 -5.48 -2.94 14.84
CA GLY A 55 -6.85 -3.40 14.63
C GLY A 55 -7.24 -3.65 13.19
N ILE A 56 -6.27 -3.75 12.27
CA ILE A 56 -6.56 -3.97 10.86
C ILE A 56 -6.12 -5.39 10.46
N ASP A 57 -7.05 -6.14 9.88
CA ASP A 57 -6.82 -7.51 9.45
C ASP A 57 -6.73 -7.56 7.92
N ILE A 58 -5.57 -7.96 7.40
CA ILE A 58 -5.37 -8.14 5.97
C ILE A 58 -5.14 -9.60 5.59
N SER A 59 -5.61 -10.53 6.42
CA SER A 59 -5.42 -11.96 6.18
C SER A 59 -6.04 -12.45 4.87
N VAL A 60 -7.06 -11.75 4.36
CA VAL A 60 -7.71 -12.10 3.09
C VAL A 60 -7.07 -11.43 1.88
N HIS A 61 -6.11 -10.54 2.09
CA HIS A 61 -5.42 -9.88 0.98
C HIS A 61 -4.51 -10.85 0.24
N ARG A 62 -4.29 -10.58 -1.04
CA ARG A 62 -3.31 -11.31 -1.83
C ARG A 62 -2.46 -10.34 -2.62
N SER A 63 -1.24 -10.74 -2.90
CA SER A 63 -0.33 -9.98 -3.78
C SER A 63 -0.81 -10.15 -5.22
N LYS A 64 -0.89 -9.06 -5.97
CA LYS A 64 -1.45 -9.11 -7.33
C LYS A 64 -0.75 -8.14 -8.26
N SER A 65 -0.88 -8.43 -9.55
CA SER A 65 -0.30 -7.63 -10.61
C SER A 65 -1.16 -6.41 -10.91
N VAL A 66 -0.50 -5.34 -11.38
CA VAL A 66 -1.18 -4.15 -11.89
C VAL A 66 -2.22 -4.50 -12.95
N ALA A 67 -1.95 -5.54 -13.75
CA ALA A 67 -2.87 -5.97 -14.81
C ALA A 67 -4.19 -6.50 -14.27
N GLU A 68 -4.25 -6.89 -13.00
CA GLU A 68 -5.46 -7.46 -12.39
C GLU A 68 -6.42 -6.41 -11.84
N VAL A 69 -6.02 -5.14 -11.76
CA VAL A 69 -6.91 -4.10 -11.22
C VAL A 69 -7.68 -3.43 -12.36
N PRO A 70 -8.94 -3.02 -12.09
CA PRO A 70 -9.77 -2.42 -13.13
C PRO A 70 -9.38 -0.96 -13.37
N ALA A 71 -8.57 -0.73 -14.41
CA ALA A 71 -8.03 0.60 -14.72
C ALA A 71 -9.12 1.67 -14.84
N SER A 72 -10.29 1.30 -15.37
CA SER A 72 -11.38 2.25 -15.55
C SER A 72 -12.00 2.74 -14.25
N GLU A 73 -11.78 2.02 -13.15
CA GLU A 73 -12.31 2.38 -11.84
C GLU A 73 -11.30 3.13 -10.97
N ILE A 74 -10.08 3.32 -11.48
CA ILE A 74 -8.99 3.97 -10.75
C ILE A 74 -8.90 5.43 -11.21
N ASP A 75 -9.09 6.36 -10.30
CA ASP A 75 -8.92 7.78 -10.60
C ASP A 75 -7.75 8.43 -9.86
N THR A 76 -7.15 7.73 -8.90
CA THR A 76 -5.94 8.19 -8.23
C THR A 76 -4.98 7.03 -8.04
N VAL A 77 -3.73 7.23 -8.43
CA VAL A 77 -2.66 6.25 -8.24
C VAL A 77 -1.61 6.85 -7.32
N ILE A 78 -1.27 6.11 -6.28
CA ILE A 78 -0.26 6.54 -5.31
C ILE A 78 0.87 5.52 -5.32
N THR A 79 2.05 5.94 -5.77
CA THR A 79 3.23 5.06 -5.80
C THR A 79 4.03 5.22 -4.52
N LEU A 80 4.48 4.10 -3.99
CA LEU A 80 5.14 4.04 -2.69
C LEU A 80 6.60 3.61 -2.76
N CYS A 81 7.11 3.37 -3.96
CA CYS A 81 8.50 2.93 -4.13
C CYS A 81 9.48 3.99 -3.66
N GLY A 82 10.56 3.56 -3.01
CA GLY A 82 11.65 4.43 -2.60
C GLY A 82 12.65 4.58 -3.75
N GLU A 83 13.81 3.91 -3.62
CA GLU A 83 14.86 4.01 -4.62
C GLU A 83 14.73 3.01 -5.77
N GLU A 84 13.93 1.96 -5.58
CA GLU A 84 13.74 0.96 -6.63
C GLU A 84 12.86 1.52 -7.74
N GLU A 85 12.88 0.84 -8.88
CA GLU A 85 12.10 1.23 -10.03
C GLU A 85 10.61 0.99 -9.78
N CYS A 86 9.82 2.06 -9.86
CA CYS A 86 8.38 1.99 -9.63
C CYS A 86 7.62 1.52 -10.86
N PRO A 87 6.58 0.71 -10.69
CA PRO A 87 5.72 0.35 -11.81
C PRO A 87 4.98 1.55 -12.35
N VAL A 88 4.62 1.50 -13.62
CA VAL A 88 3.85 2.53 -14.29
C VAL A 88 2.42 2.04 -14.47
N PHE A 89 1.47 2.89 -14.10
CA PHE A 89 0.05 2.62 -14.35
C PHE A 89 -0.36 3.38 -15.63
N LEU A 90 -0.86 2.64 -16.61
CA LEU A 90 -1.17 3.21 -17.92
C LEU A 90 -2.56 3.83 -18.01
N GLY A 91 -3.33 3.77 -16.96
CA GLY A 91 -4.67 4.35 -16.92
C GLY A 91 -4.64 5.88 -16.85
N ASN A 92 -5.81 6.47 -17.03
CA ASN A 92 -6.00 7.90 -17.01
C ASN A 92 -6.39 8.34 -15.60
N ALA A 93 -5.39 8.56 -14.74
CA ALA A 93 -5.60 8.85 -13.32
C ALA A 93 -4.66 9.94 -12.83
N GLN A 94 -5.07 10.61 -11.75
CA GLN A 94 -4.17 11.51 -11.03
C GLN A 94 -3.08 10.67 -10.37
N ARG A 95 -1.84 11.13 -10.43
CA ARG A 95 -0.70 10.39 -9.90
C ARG A 95 -0.05 11.16 -8.77
N LEU A 96 0.13 10.45 -7.64
CA LEU A 96 0.86 10.97 -6.48
C LEU A 96 2.01 10.01 -6.19
N HIS A 97 3.08 10.53 -5.63
CA HIS A 97 4.23 9.71 -5.26
C HIS A 97 4.57 9.95 -3.78
N TRP A 98 4.44 8.90 -2.98
CA TRP A 98 4.81 8.92 -1.57
C TRP A 98 5.97 7.95 -1.37
N GLY A 99 7.16 8.32 -1.81
CA GLY A 99 8.32 7.42 -1.71
C GLY A 99 8.64 7.06 -0.27
N LEU A 100 8.62 5.77 0.03
CA LEU A 100 8.94 5.24 1.35
C LEU A 100 10.00 4.15 1.24
N PRO A 101 10.88 4.03 2.22
CA PRO A 101 11.85 2.94 2.19
C PRO A 101 11.15 1.60 2.28
N ASP A 102 11.76 0.58 1.66
CA ASP A 102 11.21 -0.76 1.71
C ASP A 102 11.53 -1.42 3.05
N PRO A 103 10.55 -1.63 3.92
CA PRO A 103 10.82 -2.23 5.23
C PRO A 103 11.27 -3.68 5.12
N ALA A 104 10.95 -4.36 4.01
CA ALA A 104 11.38 -5.73 3.79
C ALA A 104 12.88 -5.83 3.53
N ALA A 105 13.54 -4.71 3.18
CA ALA A 105 14.99 -4.67 3.00
C ALA A 105 15.74 -4.54 4.33
N ALA A 106 15.05 -4.31 5.44
CA ALA A 106 15.68 -4.19 6.75
C ALA A 106 16.33 -5.51 7.14
N VAL A 107 17.54 -5.41 7.67
CA VAL A 107 18.29 -6.57 8.14
C VAL A 107 18.36 -6.55 9.67
N GLY A 108 18.64 -7.72 10.26
CA GLY A 108 18.75 -7.84 11.71
C GLY A 108 17.76 -8.81 12.28
N SER A 109 17.43 -8.64 13.55
CA SER A 109 16.51 -9.52 14.26
C SER A 109 15.08 -9.32 13.77
N GLU A 110 14.21 -10.26 14.13
CA GLU A 110 12.78 -10.12 13.85
C GLU A 110 12.22 -8.82 14.46
N ALA A 111 12.66 -8.48 15.68
CA ALA A 111 12.21 -7.25 16.34
C ALA A 111 12.62 -6.01 15.55
N GLU A 112 13.83 -6.01 14.98
CA GLU A 112 14.31 -4.89 14.17
C GLU A 112 13.54 -4.78 12.85
N ARG A 113 13.22 -5.92 12.22
CA ARG A 113 12.44 -5.91 11.00
C ARG A 113 11.01 -5.44 11.26
N LEU A 114 10.39 -5.89 12.35
CA LEU A 114 9.05 -5.42 12.72
C LEU A 114 9.04 -3.92 13.02
N ALA A 115 10.12 -3.40 13.64
CA ALA A 115 10.22 -1.97 13.89
C ALA A 115 10.24 -1.18 12.59
N ALA A 116 10.92 -1.69 11.56
CA ALA A 116 10.95 -1.05 10.25
C ALA A 116 9.55 -1.00 9.62
N PHE A 117 8.80 -2.10 9.73
CA PHE A 117 7.42 -2.14 9.22
C PHE A 117 6.49 -1.21 10.00
N ARG A 118 6.66 -1.11 11.33
CA ARG A 118 5.86 -0.18 12.14
C ARG A 118 6.09 1.27 11.74
N LYS A 119 7.33 1.61 11.45
CA LYS A 119 7.68 2.98 11.05
C LYS A 119 6.98 3.35 9.74
N VAL A 120 7.02 2.47 8.76
CA VAL A 120 6.34 2.69 7.48
C VAL A 120 4.82 2.71 7.69
N ARG A 121 4.29 1.80 8.50
CA ARG A 121 2.86 1.77 8.83
C ARG A 121 2.40 3.11 9.41
N ASP A 122 3.14 3.66 10.35
CA ASP A 122 2.76 4.89 11.03
C ASP A 122 2.81 6.08 10.08
N GLU A 123 3.81 6.13 9.20
CA GLU A 123 3.89 7.18 8.19
C GLU A 123 2.74 7.07 7.18
N LEU A 124 2.41 5.86 6.75
CA LEU A 124 1.28 5.63 5.86
C LEU A 124 -0.03 6.06 6.52
N SER A 125 -0.22 5.72 7.79
CA SER A 125 -1.42 6.10 8.53
C SER A 125 -1.60 7.61 8.56
N ARG A 126 -0.52 8.34 8.79
CA ARG A 126 -0.55 9.79 8.81
C ARG A 126 -0.92 10.36 7.45
N ARG A 127 -0.25 9.89 6.39
CA ARG A 127 -0.48 10.40 5.03
C ARG A 127 -1.87 10.06 4.51
N ILE A 128 -2.35 8.86 4.78
CA ILE A 128 -3.66 8.43 4.32
C ILE A 128 -4.77 9.21 5.06
N ALA A 129 -4.62 9.40 6.37
CA ALA A 129 -5.60 10.19 7.12
C ALA A 129 -5.68 11.62 6.59
N GLU A 130 -4.53 12.22 6.28
CA GLU A 130 -4.46 13.55 5.72
C GLU A 130 -5.10 13.61 4.33
N PHE A 131 -4.84 12.59 3.50
CA PHE A 131 -5.38 12.49 2.16
C PHE A 131 -6.93 12.46 2.18
N PHE A 132 -7.52 11.69 3.07
CA PHE A 132 -8.98 11.58 3.14
C PHE A 132 -9.64 12.78 3.82
N ARG A 133 -8.86 13.63 4.44
CA ARG A 133 -9.39 14.84 5.09
C ARG A 133 -9.71 15.94 4.09
N GLU A 134 -9.13 15.88 2.91
CA GLU A 134 -9.33 16.90 1.86
C GLU A 134 -10.61 16.70 1.08
#